data_c9c1ec2140ce6e929eb0c01d10a5e9bc
#
_entry.id   c9c1ec2140ce6e929eb0c01d10a5e9bc
#
_cell.length_a   1.000
_cell.length_b   1.000
_cell.length_c   1.000
_cell.angle_alpha   90.00
_cell.angle_beta   90.00
_cell.angle_gamma   90.00
#
_symmetry.space_group_name_H-M   'P 1'
#
loop_
_entity.id
_entity.type
_entity.pdbx_description
1 polymer ?
#
loop_
_entity_poly.entity_id
_entity_poly.type
_entity_poly.pdbx_seq_one_letter_code
_entity_poly.pdbx_strand_id
1 'polypeptide(L)'
;DVCSSDLSIKAVCFPAACATAASFDEALLERMGRALGEECRAEDVSVLLGPAVNIKRSPLCGRNFEYFSEDPYLAGKLAAAQVRGVQSWDVGTSVKHYAANNQEYRRMTCSSDMSERTLREIYLAPFETIVKEARPWTLMCSYNKINGVFASENPHTLTEILRDEWGFDGYVMSDWGAVNDRVKGLAAGLELEMPSSNGVRDAQIVAAVRGGTLEEAVLDKEVARILNIVFRYADVQHPEAKFDRAAHHALAAELEKECAVLLQNKGALPLARAAKIAYIGGFAEKPRYQGGGSSHINASAVTSALDAARVNGTDVVYAEGFPADRDETDEAKFAAAVEAARAADAAIIFAGLPDSFESEGYDRSHMRLPECQDRLIARVAAVQPNTVVVLHNGSPVECPWAESVNAVLEMYLGGQGVGAAADALLYGDANPSGRLPETFPYQLEDNPSHLNFPGDG
;
A
#
# COMPACT_ATOMS: atom_id res chain seq x y z
N ASP A 1 0.99 -4.08 -13.60
CA ASP A 1 1.93 -2.98 -13.50
C ASP A 1 2.59 -2.76 -14.85
N VAL A 2 2.41 -1.62 -15.37
CA VAL A 2 3.09 -1.20 -16.58
C VAL A 2 4.34 -0.46 -16.15
N CYS A 3 5.46 -1.10 -16.29
CA CYS A 3 6.75 -0.61 -15.81
C CYS A 3 7.27 0.64 -16.52
N SER A 4 6.50 1.27 -17.37
CA SER A 4 6.83 2.54 -17.95
C SER A 4 5.68 3.52 -17.78
N SER A 5 5.97 4.66 -17.20
CA SER A 5 5.04 5.78 -17.08
C SER A 5 4.44 6.20 -18.43
N ASP A 6 5.15 5.93 -19.52
CA ASP A 6 4.77 6.30 -20.87
C ASP A 6 3.63 5.43 -21.44
N LEU A 7 3.42 4.25 -20.85
CA LEU A 7 2.38 3.29 -21.22
C LEU A 7 1.30 3.13 -20.15
N SER A 8 1.32 3.96 -19.10
CA SER A 8 0.34 3.84 -18.03
C SER A 8 -1.06 4.18 -18.53
N ILE A 9 -1.99 3.24 -18.34
CA ILE A 9 -3.41 3.43 -18.63
C ILE A 9 -4.11 4.05 -17.42
N LYS A 10 -5.27 4.65 -17.66
CA LYS A 10 -6.13 5.11 -16.57
C LYS A 10 -6.86 3.92 -15.95
N ALA A 11 -6.66 3.74 -14.66
CA ALA A 11 -7.30 2.71 -13.85
C ALA A 11 -8.03 3.31 -12.64
N VAL A 12 -8.77 2.50 -11.90
CA VAL A 12 -9.36 2.92 -10.63
C VAL A 12 -8.33 2.71 -9.53
N CYS A 13 -8.00 3.78 -8.81
CA CYS A 13 -7.17 3.69 -7.63
C CYS A 13 -8.04 3.34 -6.42
N PHE A 14 -8.04 2.07 -6.03
CA PHE A 14 -8.66 1.59 -4.80
C PHE A 14 -7.87 2.00 -3.56
N PRO A 15 -8.46 1.90 -2.34
CA PRO A 15 -7.72 2.15 -1.11
C PRO A 15 -6.46 1.27 -1.02
N ALA A 16 -5.36 1.84 -0.53
CA ALA A 16 -4.09 1.14 -0.37
C ALA A 16 -4.17 0.04 0.70
N ALA A 17 -3.18 -0.87 0.72
CA ALA A 17 -3.20 -1.99 1.66
C ALA A 17 -3.23 -1.54 3.14
N CYS A 18 -2.56 -0.44 3.49
CA CYS A 18 -2.64 0.15 4.83
C CYS A 18 -4.07 0.51 5.25
N ALA A 19 -4.88 1.02 4.31
CA ALA A 19 -6.29 1.32 4.55
C ALA A 19 -7.13 0.04 4.57
N THR A 20 -7.03 -0.80 3.54
CA THR A 20 -7.88 -2.00 3.43
C THR A 20 -7.65 -3.00 4.54
N ALA A 21 -6.45 -3.05 5.11
CA ALA A 21 -6.16 -3.88 6.27
C ALA A 21 -6.97 -3.49 7.52
N ALA A 22 -7.33 -2.22 7.65
CA ALA A 22 -8.12 -1.72 8.76
C ALA A 22 -9.58 -2.26 8.77
N SER A 23 -10.05 -2.80 7.65
CA SER A 23 -11.37 -3.44 7.58
C SER A 23 -11.45 -4.74 8.36
N PHE A 24 -10.35 -5.49 8.49
CA PHE A 24 -10.31 -6.86 9.03
C PHE A 24 -11.30 -7.81 8.31
N ASP A 25 -11.66 -7.50 7.07
CA ASP A 25 -12.72 -8.20 6.32
C ASP A 25 -12.17 -8.86 5.05
N GLU A 26 -12.05 -10.20 5.07
CA GLU A 26 -11.63 -10.99 3.91
C GLU A 26 -12.60 -10.84 2.72
N ALA A 27 -13.92 -10.71 2.97
CA ALA A 27 -14.89 -10.58 1.89
C ALA A 27 -14.77 -9.24 1.17
N LEU A 28 -14.44 -8.17 1.91
CA LEU A 28 -14.13 -6.86 1.34
C LEU A 28 -12.91 -6.93 0.42
N LEU A 29 -11.84 -7.57 0.87
CA LEU A 29 -10.62 -7.73 0.07
C LEU A 29 -10.84 -8.62 -1.16
N GLU A 30 -11.65 -9.68 -1.06
CA GLU A 30 -12.01 -10.51 -2.21
C GLU A 30 -12.86 -9.72 -3.21
N ARG A 31 -13.80 -8.89 -2.75
CA ARG A 31 -14.60 -7.99 -3.60
C ARG A 31 -13.73 -6.98 -4.34
N MET A 32 -12.77 -6.34 -3.66
CA MET A 32 -11.78 -5.46 -4.29
C MET A 32 -10.93 -6.22 -5.31
N GLY A 33 -10.45 -7.42 -4.93
CA GLY A 33 -9.68 -8.28 -5.81
C GLY A 33 -10.42 -8.62 -7.10
N ARG A 34 -11.73 -8.89 -7.03
CA ARG A 34 -12.57 -9.13 -8.24
C ARG A 34 -12.61 -7.92 -9.15
N ALA A 35 -12.79 -6.72 -8.61
CA ALA A 35 -12.78 -5.50 -9.41
C ALA A 35 -11.40 -5.27 -10.07
N LEU A 36 -10.30 -5.50 -9.35
CA LEU A 36 -8.95 -5.43 -9.91
C LEU A 36 -8.74 -6.47 -11.03
N GLY A 37 -9.23 -7.70 -10.85
CA GLY A 37 -9.16 -8.75 -11.86
C GLY A 37 -9.95 -8.40 -13.13
N GLU A 38 -11.15 -7.82 -12.98
CA GLU A 38 -11.97 -7.33 -14.07
C GLU A 38 -11.26 -6.24 -14.88
N GLU A 39 -10.66 -5.25 -14.20
CA GLU A 39 -9.88 -4.20 -14.88
C GLU A 39 -8.66 -4.78 -15.60
N CYS A 40 -7.92 -5.68 -14.94
CA CYS A 40 -6.77 -6.35 -15.55
C CYS A 40 -7.17 -7.11 -16.82
N ARG A 41 -8.29 -7.84 -16.79
CA ARG A 41 -8.78 -8.57 -17.97
C ARG A 41 -9.18 -7.64 -19.09
N ALA A 42 -9.87 -6.54 -18.77
CA ALA A 42 -10.29 -5.55 -19.76
C ALA A 42 -9.12 -4.84 -20.46
N GLU A 43 -7.98 -4.74 -19.77
CA GLU A 43 -6.77 -4.06 -20.27
C GLU A 43 -5.66 -5.05 -20.68
N ASP A 44 -5.99 -6.35 -20.83
CA ASP A 44 -5.09 -7.43 -21.24
C ASP A 44 -3.84 -7.59 -20.35
N VAL A 45 -4.00 -7.39 -19.06
CA VAL A 45 -2.96 -7.62 -18.05
C VAL A 45 -3.02 -9.06 -17.56
N SER A 46 -2.02 -9.85 -17.86
CA SER A 46 -1.98 -11.30 -17.52
C SER A 46 -1.63 -11.57 -16.06
N VAL A 47 -0.81 -10.73 -15.43
CA VAL A 47 -0.38 -10.88 -14.03
C VAL A 47 -0.34 -9.50 -13.37
N LEU A 48 -1.11 -9.34 -12.31
CA LEU A 48 -1.09 -8.16 -11.45
C LEU A 48 0.08 -8.27 -10.46
N LEU A 49 0.96 -7.24 -10.41
CA LEU A 49 2.14 -7.24 -9.53
C LEU A 49 1.78 -6.83 -8.09
N GLY A 50 1.09 -7.70 -7.40
CA GLY A 50 0.61 -7.55 -6.04
C GLY A 50 -0.21 -8.77 -5.60
N PRO A 51 -0.68 -8.76 -4.34
CA PRO A 51 -0.48 -7.76 -3.30
C PRO A 51 0.92 -7.78 -2.68
N ALA A 52 1.29 -6.67 -2.01
CA ALA A 52 2.52 -6.58 -1.23
C ALA A 52 2.22 -6.91 0.24
N VAL A 53 3.01 -7.83 0.84
CA VAL A 53 2.68 -8.43 2.15
C VAL A 53 3.82 -8.43 3.15
N ASN A 54 4.83 -7.59 2.95
CA ASN A 54 5.91 -7.46 3.92
C ASN A 54 5.39 -6.92 5.26
N ILE A 55 6.04 -7.32 6.34
CA ILE A 55 5.61 -6.95 7.68
C ILE A 55 6.02 -5.51 7.99
N LYS A 56 5.11 -4.72 8.53
CA LYS A 56 5.37 -3.35 9.00
C LYS A 56 6.20 -3.40 10.30
N ARG A 57 7.52 -3.60 10.16
CA ARG A 57 8.43 -3.77 11.30
C ARG A 57 8.76 -2.45 11.98
N SER A 58 8.91 -1.39 11.19
CA SER A 58 9.17 -0.03 11.66
C SER A 58 8.16 0.92 11.03
N PRO A 59 7.62 1.89 11.79
CA PRO A 59 6.73 2.92 11.24
C PRO A 59 7.44 3.83 10.22
N LEU A 60 8.77 3.78 10.15
CA LEU A 60 9.57 4.61 9.26
C LEU A 60 9.79 4.03 7.87
N CYS A 61 9.49 2.73 7.63
CA CYS A 61 9.66 2.14 6.30
C CYS A 61 8.82 2.88 5.26
N GLY A 62 9.49 3.37 4.21
CA GLY A 62 8.86 4.21 3.18
C GLY A 62 7.74 3.52 2.40
N ARG A 63 7.72 2.19 2.35
CA ARG A 63 6.70 1.38 1.65
C ARG A 63 5.59 0.83 2.55
N ASN A 64 5.48 1.25 3.80
CA ASN A 64 4.43 0.77 4.70
C ASN A 64 3.02 0.98 4.13
N PHE A 65 2.80 2.02 3.33
CA PHE A 65 1.50 2.30 2.73
C PHE A 65 0.97 1.16 1.84
N GLU A 66 1.85 0.38 1.19
CA GLU A 66 1.45 -0.74 0.33
C GLU A 66 1.44 -2.10 1.04
N TYR A 67 1.80 -2.15 2.33
CA TYR A 67 1.78 -3.34 3.16
C TYR A 67 0.54 -3.35 4.07
N PHE A 68 0.02 -4.55 4.39
CA PHE A 68 -1.21 -4.68 5.16
C PHE A 68 -1.01 -4.36 6.64
N SER A 69 -0.14 -5.10 7.33
CA SER A 69 -0.13 -5.11 8.80
C SER A 69 1.25 -5.40 9.38
N GLU A 70 1.40 -5.12 10.68
CA GLU A 70 2.48 -5.64 11.51
C GLU A 70 2.21 -7.10 11.93
N ASP A 71 0.94 -7.54 11.88
CA ASP A 71 0.53 -8.91 12.20
C ASP A 71 0.61 -9.81 10.95
N PRO A 72 1.47 -10.83 10.94
CA PRO A 72 1.63 -11.73 9.81
C PRO A 72 0.37 -12.55 9.49
N TYR A 73 -0.44 -12.88 10.48
CA TYR A 73 -1.69 -13.61 10.29
C TYR A 73 -2.71 -12.75 9.52
N LEU A 74 -2.95 -11.53 10.00
CA LEU A 74 -3.87 -10.59 9.35
C LEU A 74 -3.42 -10.29 7.91
N ALA A 75 -2.13 -10.00 7.71
CA ALA A 75 -1.57 -9.74 6.38
C ALA A 75 -1.78 -10.92 5.43
N GLY A 76 -1.53 -12.14 5.90
CA GLY A 76 -1.71 -13.37 5.11
C GLY A 76 -3.17 -13.62 4.71
N LYS A 77 -4.11 -13.47 5.65
CA LYS A 77 -5.54 -13.75 5.42
C LYS A 77 -6.16 -12.74 4.44
N LEU A 78 -5.91 -11.45 4.64
CA LEU A 78 -6.44 -10.41 3.78
C LEU A 78 -5.85 -10.48 2.37
N ALA A 79 -4.55 -10.68 2.25
CA ALA A 79 -3.91 -10.82 0.96
C ALA A 79 -4.35 -12.09 0.22
N ALA A 80 -4.56 -13.22 0.91
CA ALA A 80 -5.10 -14.42 0.30
C ALA A 80 -6.50 -14.19 -0.30
N ALA A 81 -7.35 -13.43 0.40
CA ALA A 81 -8.67 -13.05 -0.10
C ALA A 81 -8.57 -12.17 -1.37
N GLN A 82 -7.69 -11.18 -1.37
CA GLN A 82 -7.44 -10.35 -2.55
C GLN A 82 -6.95 -11.17 -3.74
N VAL A 83 -6.00 -12.11 -3.51
CA VAL A 83 -5.50 -13.02 -4.55
C VAL A 83 -6.64 -13.86 -5.15
N ARG A 84 -7.51 -14.45 -4.31
CA ARG A 84 -8.68 -15.21 -4.79
C ARG A 84 -9.58 -14.34 -5.66
N GLY A 85 -9.82 -13.10 -5.24
CA GLY A 85 -10.64 -12.15 -6.00
C GLY A 85 -10.07 -11.86 -7.38
N VAL A 86 -8.77 -11.49 -7.47
CA VAL A 86 -8.11 -11.22 -8.76
C VAL A 86 -8.10 -12.45 -9.66
N GLN A 87 -7.72 -13.59 -9.11
CA GLN A 87 -7.61 -14.85 -9.87
C GLN A 87 -8.96 -15.42 -10.31
N SER A 88 -10.08 -14.95 -9.76
CA SER A 88 -11.43 -15.33 -10.23
C SER A 88 -11.75 -14.82 -11.65
N TRP A 89 -10.94 -13.91 -12.17
CA TRP A 89 -10.99 -13.41 -13.55
C TRP A 89 -9.93 -14.04 -14.46
N ASP A 90 -9.31 -15.14 -14.05
CA ASP A 90 -8.20 -15.78 -14.78
C ASP A 90 -7.04 -14.82 -15.05
N VAL A 91 -6.78 -13.94 -14.09
CA VAL A 91 -5.63 -13.04 -14.04
C VAL A 91 -4.70 -13.51 -12.92
N GLY A 92 -3.43 -13.67 -13.20
CA GLY A 92 -2.44 -14.05 -12.19
C GLY A 92 -2.17 -12.92 -11.20
N THR A 93 -1.65 -13.29 -10.03
CA THR A 93 -1.09 -12.34 -9.05
C THR A 93 0.38 -12.63 -8.85
N SER A 94 1.18 -11.61 -8.60
CA SER A 94 2.58 -11.75 -8.16
C SER A 94 2.71 -11.20 -6.75
N VAL A 95 2.58 -12.07 -5.77
CA VAL A 95 2.67 -11.70 -4.35
C VAL A 95 4.09 -11.28 -4.02
N LYS A 96 4.26 -10.13 -3.34
CA LYS A 96 5.55 -9.48 -3.18
C LYS A 96 5.74 -8.89 -1.78
N HIS A 97 6.95 -8.63 -1.36
CA HIS A 97 8.25 -8.99 -1.92
C HIS A 97 8.84 -10.14 -1.10
N TYR A 98 9.08 -11.27 -1.69
CA TYR A 98 9.50 -12.50 -1.03
C TYR A 98 11.02 -12.52 -0.82
N ALA A 99 11.58 -12.23 0.38
CA ALA A 99 10.91 -11.85 1.62
C ALA A 99 11.73 -10.81 2.40
N ALA A 100 11.13 -10.34 3.52
CA ALA A 100 11.81 -9.48 4.50
C ALA A 100 12.34 -8.15 3.95
N ASN A 101 11.66 -7.55 2.96
CA ASN A 101 11.93 -6.20 2.48
C ASN A 101 11.21 -5.18 3.38
N ASN A 102 11.83 -4.81 4.50
CA ASN A 102 11.21 -4.02 5.57
C ASN A 102 11.81 -2.64 5.73
N GLN A 103 12.68 -2.22 4.80
CA GLN A 103 13.28 -0.89 4.72
C GLN A 103 13.67 -0.54 3.29
N GLU A 104 13.74 0.75 2.99
CA GLU A 104 14.20 1.25 1.70
C GLU A 104 15.69 1.59 1.70
N TYR A 105 16.22 1.99 2.86
CA TYR A 105 17.64 2.30 3.00
C TYR A 105 18.51 1.10 2.61
N ARG A 106 19.34 1.29 1.58
CA ARG A 106 20.24 0.26 1.03
C ARG A 106 19.54 -1.05 0.65
N ARG A 107 18.27 -1.00 0.27
CA ARG A 107 17.45 -2.19 -0.03
C ARG A 107 18.09 -3.17 -1.03
N MET A 108 18.92 -2.65 -1.97
CA MET A 108 19.62 -3.46 -2.96
C MET A 108 20.83 -4.25 -2.40
N THR A 109 21.28 -3.97 -1.20
CA THR A 109 22.54 -4.53 -0.65
C THR A 109 22.46 -4.95 0.81
N CYS A 110 21.48 -4.45 1.57
CA CYS A 110 21.32 -4.80 3.00
C CYS A 110 20.99 -6.27 3.18
N SER A 111 21.30 -6.80 4.36
CA SER A 111 20.92 -8.15 4.77
C SER A 111 19.93 -8.09 5.93
N SER A 112 18.80 -8.76 5.76
CA SER A 112 17.83 -8.98 6.83
C SER A 112 18.22 -10.25 7.58
N ASP A 113 18.98 -10.08 8.66
CA ASP A 113 19.55 -11.19 9.43
C ASP A 113 18.63 -11.57 10.59
N MET A 114 18.28 -12.84 10.67
CA MET A 114 17.34 -13.35 11.68
C MET A 114 17.47 -14.86 11.88
N SER A 115 16.94 -15.34 13.02
CA SER A 115 16.81 -16.78 13.25
C SER A 115 15.80 -17.43 12.29
N GLU A 116 15.95 -18.72 12.05
CA GLU A 116 14.99 -19.49 11.25
C GLU A 116 13.56 -19.39 11.80
N ARG A 117 13.41 -19.39 13.13
CA ARG A 117 12.11 -19.21 13.77
C ARG A 117 11.49 -17.86 13.43
N THR A 118 12.27 -16.78 13.52
CA THR A 118 11.78 -15.42 13.19
C THR A 118 11.42 -15.32 11.72
N LEU A 119 12.25 -15.88 10.84
CA LEU A 119 11.99 -15.91 9.39
C LEU A 119 10.64 -16.57 9.11
N ARG A 120 10.38 -17.76 9.67
CA ARG A 120 9.16 -18.54 9.39
C ARG A 120 7.92 -17.99 10.08
N GLU A 121 8.01 -17.61 11.36
CA GLU A 121 6.83 -17.21 12.13
C GLU A 121 6.36 -15.78 11.83
N ILE A 122 7.27 -14.90 11.35
CA ILE A 122 6.96 -13.49 11.09
C ILE A 122 7.01 -13.16 9.59
N TYR A 123 8.18 -13.29 8.96
CA TYR A 123 8.39 -12.73 7.63
C TYR A 123 7.91 -13.62 6.48
N LEU A 124 7.88 -14.92 6.66
CA LEU A 124 7.37 -15.87 5.69
C LEU A 124 5.91 -16.27 5.93
N ALA A 125 5.39 -16.11 7.13
CA ALA A 125 4.05 -16.57 7.49
C ALA A 125 2.92 -16.02 6.58
N PRO A 126 2.91 -14.73 6.17
CA PRO A 126 1.91 -14.25 5.23
C PRO A 126 1.99 -14.97 3.87
N PHE A 127 3.20 -15.18 3.36
CA PHE A 127 3.42 -15.86 2.09
C PHE A 127 2.97 -17.33 2.15
N GLU A 128 3.29 -18.03 3.25
CA GLU A 128 2.84 -19.41 3.48
C GLU A 128 1.32 -19.50 3.43
N THR A 129 0.62 -18.60 4.15
CA THR A 129 -0.84 -18.55 4.15
C THR A 129 -1.38 -18.35 2.73
N ILE A 130 -0.84 -17.39 1.97
CA ILE A 130 -1.30 -17.08 0.64
C ILE A 130 -1.04 -18.23 -0.33
N VAL A 131 0.14 -18.84 -0.28
CA VAL A 131 0.48 -19.99 -1.14
C VAL A 131 -0.47 -21.16 -0.88
N LYS A 132 -0.73 -21.49 0.38
CA LYS A 132 -1.57 -22.64 0.75
C LYS A 132 -3.06 -22.38 0.54
N GLU A 133 -3.56 -21.16 0.78
CA GLU A 133 -4.99 -20.86 0.75
C GLU A 133 -5.48 -20.26 -0.57
N ALA A 134 -4.62 -19.54 -1.31
CA ALA A 134 -5.03 -18.83 -2.52
C ALA A 134 -4.26 -19.25 -3.79
N ARG A 135 -3.14 -19.98 -3.67
CA ARG A 135 -2.35 -20.50 -4.78
C ARG A 135 -2.05 -19.45 -5.84
N PRO A 136 -1.28 -18.40 -5.51
CA PRO A 136 -0.93 -17.35 -6.44
C PRO A 136 -0.19 -17.93 -7.64
N TRP A 137 -0.42 -17.36 -8.83
CA TRP A 137 0.26 -17.84 -10.03
C TRP A 137 1.73 -17.55 -10.03
N THR A 138 2.14 -16.44 -9.42
CA THR A 138 3.54 -16.02 -9.33
C THR A 138 3.85 -15.36 -7.99
N LEU A 139 5.13 -15.30 -7.66
CA LEU A 139 5.67 -14.45 -6.60
C LEU A 139 6.77 -13.54 -7.18
N MET A 140 7.04 -12.44 -6.49
CA MET A 140 8.18 -11.57 -6.78
C MET A 140 9.17 -11.62 -5.61
N CYS A 141 10.44 -12.01 -5.87
CA CYS A 141 11.46 -11.97 -4.82
C CYS A 141 11.85 -10.53 -4.49
N SER A 142 12.34 -10.32 -3.27
CA SER A 142 12.79 -9.00 -2.79
C SER A 142 14.21 -8.65 -3.26
N TYR A 143 14.60 -7.39 -3.03
CA TYR A 143 15.95 -6.89 -3.35
C TYR A 143 17.04 -7.37 -2.38
N ASN A 144 16.69 -7.42 -1.10
CA ASN A 144 17.62 -7.59 0.02
C ASN A 144 18.20 -9.02 0.09
N LYS A 145 19.25 -9.14 0.89
CA LYS A 145 19.72 -10.44 1.35
C LYS A 145 18.88 -10.92 2.53
N ILE A 146 18.82 -12.24 2.69
CA ILE A 146 18.31 -12.92 3.87
C ILE A 146 19.47 -13.75 4.42
N ASN A 147 19.91 -13.44 5.63
CA ASN A 147 21.06 -14.11 6.27
C ASN A 147 22.29 -14.18 5.34
N GLY A 148 22.60 -13.05 4.67
CA GLY A 148 23.77 -12.89 3.81
C GLY A 148 23.61 -13.35 2.35
N VAL A 149 22.50 -14.02 1.98
CA VAL A 149 22.24 -14.51 0.62
C VAL A 149 21.13 -13.67 -0.03
N PHE A 150 21.35 -13.16 -1.25
CA PHE A 150 20.31 -12.42 -1.95
C PHE A 150 19.03 -13.23 -2.11
N ALA A 151 17.87 -12.62 -1.89
CA ALA A 151 16.59 -13.30 -2.01
C ALA A 151 16.39 -13.93 -3.40
N SER A 152 16.95 -13.32 -4.45
CA SER A 152 16.93 -13.83 -5.82
C SER A 152 17.84 -15.05 -6.07
N GLU A 153 18.70 -15.42 -5.13
CA GLU A 153 19.70 -16.49 -5.26
C GLU A 153 19.64 -17.49 -4.10
N ASN A 154 18.60 -17.44 -3.28
CA ASN A 154 18.53 -18.19 -2.03
C ASN A 154 17.76 -19.51 -2.21
N PRO A 155 18.44 -20.68 -2.33
CA PRO A 155 17.78 -21.96 -2.53
C PRO A 155 16.94 -22.38 -1.30
N HIS A 156 17.33 -21.95 -0.10
CA HIS A 156 16.58 -22.26 1.10
C HIS A 156 15.15 -21.65 1.05
N THR A 157 15.03 -20.39 0.67
CA THR A 157 13.72 -19.73 0.57
C THR A 157 12.98 -20.09 -0.72
N LEU A 158 13.66 -20.09 -1.89
CA LEU A 158 13.01 -20.24 -3.19
C LEU A 158 12.65 -21.71 -3.52
N THR A 159 13.45 -22.68 -3.07
CA THR A 159 13.23 -24.10 -3.37
C THR A 159 12.76 -24.85 -2.14
N GLU A 160 13.59 -24.93 -1.07
CA GLU A 160 13.29 -25.79 0.06
C GLU A 160 11.97 -25.39 0.75
N ILE A 161 11.80 -24.12 1.12
CA ILE A 161 10.60 -23.65 1.80
C ILE A 161 9.44 -23.47 0.83
N LEU A 162 9.62 -22.63 -0.20
CA LEU A 162 8.52 -22.23 -1.06
C LEU A 162 7.94 -23.41 -1.85
N ARG A 163 8.80 -24.27 -2.40
CA ARG A 163 8.37 -25.36 -3.31
C ARG A 163 8.24 -26.69 -2.61
N ASP A 164 9.29 -27.12 -1.92
CA ASP A 164 9.31 -28.48 -1.37
C ASP A 164 8.40 -28.60 -0.13
N GLU A 165 8.34 -27.56 0.72
CA GLU A 165 7.49 -27.59 1.91
C GLU A 165 6.07 -27.06 1.64
N TRP A 166 5.92 -25.92 0.91
CA TRP A 166 4.61 -25.30 0.72
C TRP A 166 3.90 -25.75 -0.56
N GLY A 167 4.62 -26.34 -1.51
CA GLY A 167 4.05 -26.86 -2.76
C GLY A 167 3.70 -25.78 -3.79
N PHE A 168 4.43 -24.67 -3.81
CA PHE A 168 4.25 -23.63 -4.83
C PHE A 168 4.64 -24.16 -6.21
N ASP A 169 3.72 -24.08 -7.16
CA ASP A 169 3.85 -24.62 -8.52
C ASP A 169 3.97 -23.55 -9.62
N GLY A 170 3.82 -22.27 -9.26
CA GLY A 170 4.00 -21.15 -10.15
C GLY A 170 5.47 -20.77 -10.40
N TYR A 171 5.72 -19.58 -10.97
CA TYR A 171 7.07 -19.07 -11.14
C TYR A 171 7.35 -17.86 -10.20
N VAL A 172 8.63 -17.67 -9.89
CA VAL A 172 9.13 -16.50 -9.18
C VAL A 172 9.78 -15.54 -10.17
N MET A 173 9.38 -14.27 -10.15
CA MET A 173 10.08 -13.20 -10.85
C MET A 173 10.98 -12.43 -9.90
N SER A 174 12.01 -11.78 -10.42
CA SER A 174 12.79 -10.83 -9.64
C SER A 174 12.05 -9.50 -9.47
N ASP A 175 12.31 -8.77 -8.40
CA ASP A 175 12.07 -7.34 -8.40
C ASP A 175 13.01 -6.64 -9.41
N TRP A 176 12.71 -5.38 -9.77
CA TRP A 176 13.38 -4.68 -10.88
C TRP A 176 14.86 -4.43 -10.61
N GLY A 177 15.71 -5.22 -11.26
CA GLY A 177 17.16 -5.15 -11.08
C GLY A 177 17.69 -5.93 -9.87
N ALA A 178 16.90 -6.78 -9.24
CA ALA A 178 17.28 -7.56 -8.04
C ALA A 178 18.23 -8.75 -8.34
N VAL A 179 18.52 -9.04 -9.62
CA VAL A 179 19.38 -10.17 -9.99
C VAL A 179 20.85 -9.77 -9.98
N ASN A 180 21.67 -10.44 -9.16
CA ASN A 180 23.12 -10.30 -9.15
C ASN A 180 23.81 -11.38 -9.99
N ASP A 181 23.56 -12.66 -9.71
CA ASP A 181 24.06 -13.81 -10.46
C ASP A 181 22.88 -14.59 -11.04
N ARG A 182 22.68 -14.48 -12.35
CA ARG A 182 21.52 -15.07 -13.02
C ARG A 182 21.54 -16.60 -13.01
N VAL A 183 22.74 -17.19 -13.10
CA VAL A 183 22.89 -18.65 -13.11
C VAL A 183 22.58 -19.21 -11.73
N LYS A 184 23.10 -18.59 -10.67
CA LYS A 184 22.75 -18.99 -9.29
C LYS A 184 21.27 -18.78 -9.01
N GLY A 185 20.70 -17.65 -9.46
CA GLY A 185 19.27 -17.39 -9.30
C GLY A 185 18.42 -18.48 -9.95
N LEU A 186 18.71 -18.85 -11.19
CA LEU A 186 18.01 -19.92 -11.88
C LEU A 186 18.14 -21.24 -11.13
N ALA A 187 19.36 -21.60 -10.71
CA ALA A 187 19.61 -22.83 -9.93
C ALA A 187 18.90 -22.83 -8.57
N ALA A 188 18.63 -21.66 -7.99
CA ALA A 188 17.91 -21.50 -6.73
C ALA A 188 16.38 -21.51 -6.87
N GLY A 189 15.83 -21.39 -8.10
CA GLY A 189 14.38 -21.38 -8.35
C GLY A 189 13.80 -20.01 -8.70
N LEU A 190 14.62 -19.08 -9.26
CA LEU A 190 14.19 -17.81 -9.84
C LEU A 190 14.04 -17.96 -11.35
N GLU A 191 12.80 -18.03 -11.82
CA GLU A 191 12.49 -18.28 -13.23
C GLU A 191 12.66 -17.04 -14.12
N LEU A 192 12.11 -15.90 -13.69
CA LEU A 192 12.01 -14.72 -14.54
C LEU A 192 12.80 -13.54 -13.98
N GLU A 193 13.76 -13.03 -14.77
CA GLU A 193 14.44 -11.78 -14.47
C GLU A 193 13.68 -10.56 -14.99
N MET A 194 13.47 -9.56 -14.14
CA MET A 194 12.86 -8.28 -14.48
C MET A 194 13.75 -7.09 -14.10
N PRO A 195 13.89 -6.07 -14.98
CA PRO A 195 13.55 -6.14 -16.39
C PRO A 195 14.54 -7.02 -17.16
N SER A 196 14.24 -7.33 -18.40
CA SER A 196 15.15 -8.09 -19.26
C SER A 196 16.54 -7.45 -19.33
N SER A 197 17.59 -8.27 -19.26
CA SER A 197 18.97 -7.84 -19.46
C SER A 197 19.36 -7.67 -20.95
N ASN A 198 18.37 -7.68 -21.85
CA ASN A 198 18.58 -7.63 -23.32
C ASN A 198 19.53 -8.73 -23.83
N GLY A 199 19.40 -9.93 -23.29
CA GLY A 199 20.17 -11.10 -23.71
C GLY A 199 21.54 -11.27 -23.05
N VAL A 200 22.01 -10.29 -22.27
CA VAL A 200 23.35 -10.37 -21.63
C VAL A 200 23.41 -11.52 -20.63
N ARG A 201 22.41 -11.63 -19.76
CA ARG A 201 22.34 -12.69 -18.72
C ARG A 201 21.81 -14.00 -19.29
N ASP A 202 21.02 -13.97 -20.35
CA ASP A 202 20.60 -15.17 -21.08
C ASP A 202 21.80 -15.92 -21.67
N ALA A 203 22.77 -15.17 -22.22
CA ALA A 203 24.04 -15.75 -22.71
C ALA A 203 24.85 -16.44 -21.60
N GLN A 204 24.76 -15.96 -20.34
CA GLN A 204 25.40 -16.61 -19.19
C GLN A 204 24.75 -17.96 -18.86
N ILE A 205 23.40 -18.05 -18.92
CA ILE A 205 22.70 -19.33 -18.74
C ILE A 205 23.09 -20.32 -19.82
N VAL A 206 23.09 -19.90 -21.09
CA VAL A 206 23.48 -20.74 -22.21
C VAL A 206 24.92 -21.24 -22.06
N ALA A 207 25.83 -20.38 -21.63
CA ALA A 207 27.24 -20.76 -21.39
C ALA A 207 27.35 -21.74 -20.22
N ALA A 208 26.59 -21.57 -19.15
CA ALA A 208 26.60 -22.46 -18.00
C ALA A 208 26.08 -23.85 -18.35
N VAL A 209 25.01 -23.96 -19.12
CA VAL A 209 24.48 -25.27 -19.60
C VAL A 209 25.49 -25.93 -20.52
N ARG A 210 26.01 -25.22 -21.51
CA ARG A 210 27.02 -25.79 -22.44
C ARG A 210 28.32 -26.17 -21.76
N GLY A 211 28.70 -25.46 -20.72
CA GLY A 211 29.88 -25.73 -19.90
C GLY A 211 29.67 -26.82 -18.82
N GLY A 212 28.45 -27.33 -18.67
CA GLY A 212 28.10 -28.35 -17.68
C GLY A 212 28.10 -27.86 -16.22
N THR A 213 28.03 -26.55 -15.98
CA THR A 213 27.93 -25.96 -14.63
C THR A 213 26.48 -25.75 -14.20
N LEU A 214 25.53 -25.81 -15.13
CA LEU A 214 24.09 -25.85 -14.90
C LEU A 214 23.51 -27.02 -15.70
N GLU A 215 22.74 -27.89 -15.05
CA GLU A 215 22.06 -28.98 -15.73
C GLU A 215 20.93 -28.45 -16.62
N GLU A 216 20.82 -28.90 -17.87
CA GLU A 216 19.76 -28.49 -18.80
C GLU A 216 18.37 -28.78 -18.24
N ALA A 217 18.21 -29.89 -17.51
CA ALA A 217 16.94 -30.27 -16.86
C ALA A 217 16.45 -29.24 -15.83
N VAL A 218 17.35 -28.46 -15.20
CA VAL A 218 16.98 -27.35 -14.33
C VAL A 218 16.37 -26.23 -15.16
N LEU A 219 17.02 -25.85 -16.25
CA LEU A 219 16.50 -24.82 -17.17
C LEU A 219 15.13 -25.21 -17.74
N ASP A 220 14.99 -26.45 -18.22
CA ASP A 220 13.72 -26.97 -18.77
C ASP A 220 12.56 -26.90 -17.74
N LYS A 221 12.85 -27.24 -16.48
CA LYS A 221 11.88 -27.16 -15.40
C LYS A 221 11.43 -25.72 -15.15
N GLU A 222 12.38 -24.77 -15.12
CA GLU A 222 12.07 -23.35 -14.87
C GLU A 222 11.31 -22.74 -16.06
N VAL A 223 11.68 -23.05 -17.29
CA VAL A 223 10.95 -22.65 -18.50
C VAL A 223 9.52 -23.21 -18.52
N ALA A 224 9.34 -24.46 -18.13
CA ALA A 224 8.01 -25.08 -18.08
C ALA A 224 7.07 -24.36 -17.13
N ARG A 225 7.55 -23.82 -16.00
CA ARG A 225 6.73 -23.05 -15.05
C ARG A 225 6.25 -21.73 -15.65
N ILE A 226 7.13 -21.02 -16.37
CA ILE A 226 6.74 -19.80 -17.08
C ILE A 226 5.70 -20.13 -18.15
N LEU A 227 5.94 -21.15 -18.96
CA LEU A 227 5.03 -21.55 -20.04
C LEU A 227 3.66 -21.99 -19.51
N ASN A 228 3.61 -22.66 -18.36
CA ASN A 228 2.33 -23.03 -17.75
C ASN A 228 1.47 -21.81 -17.44
N ILE A 229 2.06 -20.72 -16.93
CA ILE A 229 1.31 -19.48 -16.66
C ILE A 229 0.93 -18.77 -17.96
N VAL A 230 1.82 -18.73 -18.95
CA VAL A 230 1.54 -18.16 -20.27
C VAL A 230 0.35 -18.87 -20.92
N PHE A 231 0.35 -20.20 -20.97
CA PHE A 231 -0.74 -20.97 -21.54
C PHE A 231 -2.01 -20.87 -20.71
N ARG A 232 -1.92 -20.90 -19.38
CA ARG A 232 -3.08 -20.72 -18.50
C ARG A 232 -3.83 -19.42 -18.79
N TYR A 233 -3.11 -18.32 -19.03
CA TYR A 233 -3.73 -17.05 -19.42
C TYR A 233 -4.28 -17.09 -20.84
N ALA A 234 -3.50 -17.64 -21.80
CA ALA A 234 -3.86 -17.67 -23.21
C ALA A 234 -5.05 -18.59 -23.52
N ASP A 235 -5.22 -19.68 -22.77
CA ASP A 235 -6.28 -20.67 -22.98
C ASP A 235 -7.67 -20.14 -22.58
N VAL A 236 -7.72 -19.14 -21.69
CA VAL A 236 -8.96 -18.52 -21.23
C VAL A 236 -9.06 -17.11 -21.81
N GLN A 237 -9.91 -16.94 -22.83
CA GLN A 237 -10.11 -15.64 -23.46
C GLN A 237 -11.40 -14.99 -22.99
N HIS A 238 -11.33 -13.69 -22.71
CA HIS A 238 -12.47 -12.86 -22.36
C HIS A 238 -12.53 -11.64 -23.32
N PRO A 239 -12.82 -11.85 -24.62
CA PRO A 239 -12.76 -10.78 -25.62
C PRO A 239 -13.79 -9.67 -25.37
N GLU A 240 -14.83 -9.97 -24.59
CA GLU A 240 -15.88 -9.02 -24.18
C GLU A 240 -15.59 -8.33 -22.84
N ALA A 241 -14.46 -8.63 -22.21
CA ALA A 241 -14.14 -8.07 -20.89
C ALA A 241 -14.15 -6.54 -20.92
N LYS A 242 -14.94 -5.96 -20.05
CA LYS A 242 -15.10 -4.52 -19.87
C LYS A 242 -15.40 -4.26 -18.42
N PHE A 243 -15.07 -3.08 -17.94
CA PHE A 243 -15.47 -2.66 -16.61
C PHE A 243 -16.11 -1.26 -16.63
N ASP A 244 -16.96 -1.01 -15.66
CA ASP A 244 -17.61 0.28 -15.46
C ASP A 244 -16.75 1.11 -14.49
N ARG A 245 -16.01 2.07 -15.03
CA ARG A 245 -15.14 2.97 -14.23
C ARG A 245 -15.92 3.76 -13.18
N ALA A 246 -17.16 4.13 -13.46
CA ALA A 246 -17.98 4.86 -12.49
C ALA A 246 -18.44 3.96 -11.35
N ALA A 247 -18.83 2.73 -11.65
CA ALA A 247 -19.15 1.72 -10.63
C ALA A 247 -17.95 1.37 -9.76
N HIS A 248 -16.77 1.21 -10.37
CA HIS A 248 -15.53 0.94 -9.62
C HIS A 248 -15.06 2.15 -8.80
N HIS A 249 -15.28 3.38 -9.29
CA HIS A 249 -15.05 4.59 -8.49
C HIS A 249 -15.97 4.64 -7.26
N ALA A 250 -17.24 4.33 -7.44
CA ALA A 250 -18.19 4.24 -6.32
C ALA A 250 -17.77 3.12 -5.35
N LEU A 251 -17.34 1.97 -5.88
CA LEU A 251 -16.82 0.87 -5.06
C LEU A 251 -15.59 1.29 -4.24
N ALA A 252 -14.66 2.06 -4.80
CA ALA A 252 -13.50 2.55 -4.05
C ALA A 252 -13.92 3.40 -2.84
N ALA A 253 -14.95 4.26 -3.00
CA ALA A 253 -15.51 5.01 -1.89
C ALA A 253 -16.25 4.13 -0.86
N GLU A 254 -16.96 3.10 -1.32
CA GLU A 254 -17.64 2.13 -0.42
C GLU A 254 -16.63 1.37 0.44
N LEU A 255 -15.55 0.88 -0.18
CA LEU A 255 -14.50 0.16 0.54
C LEU A 255 -13.86 1.04 1.62
N GLU A 256 -13.56 2.29 1.27
CA GLU A 256 -12.91 3.22 2.21
C GLU A 256 -13.77 3.55 3.42
N LYS A 257 -15.09 3.62 3.30
CA LYS A 257 -16.00 3.81 4.44
C LYS A 257 -15.84 2.73 5.51
N GLU A 258 -15.57 1.50 5.08
CA GLU A 258 -15.37 0.35 5.97
C GLU A 258 -13.95 0.26 6.53
N CYS A 259 -12.98 0.94 5.88
CA CYS A 259 -11.57 0.96 6.27
C CYS A 259 -11.25 2.07 7.27
N ALA A 260 -11.96 3.19 7.24
CA ALA A 260 -11.67 4.34 8.09
C ALA A 260 -11.77 4.03 9.59
N VAL A 261 -10.78 4.51 10.36
CA VAL A 261 -10.67 4.25 11.80
C VAL A 261 -10.97 5.50 12.61
N LEU A 262 -12.00 5.47 13.43
CA LEU A 262 -12.28 6.54 14.38
C LEU A 262 -11.38 6.39 15.62
N LEU A 263 -10.24 7.09 15.63
CA LEU A 263 -9.26 7.02 16.71
C LEU A 263 -9.78 7.67 18.00
N GLN A 264 -10.53 8.77 17.85
CA GLN A 264 -11.10 9.51 18.95
C GLN A 264 -12.40 10.20 18.52
N ASN A 265 -13.40 10.25 19.42
CA ASN A 265 -14.57 11.09 19.26
C ASN A 265 -15.14 11.49 20.65
N LYS A 266 -14.95 12.75 21.01
CA LYS A 266 -15.50 13.36 22.25
C LYS A 266 -16.90 13.96 22.00
N GLY A 267 -17.63 13.43 21.00
CA GLY A 267 -18.99 13.87 20.66
C GLY A 267 -19.08 14.91 19.56
N ALA A 268 -18.01 15.15 18.78
CA ALA A 268 -18.03 16.03 17.62
C ALA A 268 -18.67 15.37 16.39
N LEU A 269 -18.51 14.08 16.23
CA LEU A 269 -19.06 13.34 15.09
C LEU A 269 -20.26 12.49 15.51
N PRO A 270 -21.26 12.30 14.61
CA PRO A 270 -21.38 12.91 13.30
C PRO A 270 -21.79 14.39 13.35
N LEU A 271 -21.39 15.13 12.30
CA LEU A 271 -21.76 16.54 12.14
C LEU A 271 -23.19 16.69 11.60
N ALA A 272 -23.84 17.77 11.94
CA ALA A 272 -25.13 18.11 11.33
C ALA A 272 -24.92 18.71 9.93
N ARG A 273 -25.64 18.21 8.92
CA ARG A 273 -25.55 18.71 7.53
C ARG A 273 -25.91 20.20 7.39
N ALA A 274 -26.72 20.74 8.30
CA ALA A 274 -27.11 22.15 8.32
C ALA A 274 -26.09 23.08 9.02
N ALA A 275 -25.02 22.54 9.62
CA ALA A 275 -24.00 23.31 10.29
C ALA A 275 -23.07 23.97 9.27
N LYS A 276 -22.58 25.18 9.62
CA LYS A 276 -21.53 25.85 8.87
C LYS A 276 -20.18 25.28 9.27
N ILE A 277 -19.46 24.68 8.33
CA ILE A 277 -18.22 23.97 8.59
C ILE A 277 -17.03 24.68 7.93
N ALA A 278 -15.91 24.82 8.64
CA ALA A 278 -14.64 25.20 8.05
C ALA A 278 -13.86 23.95 7.63
N TYR A 279 -13.56 23.81 6.34
CA TYR A 279 -12.61 22.82 5.82
C TYR A 279 -11.24 23.47 5.68
N ILE A 280 -10.24 22.90 6.36
CA ILE A 280 -8.90 23.43 6.48
C ILE A 280 -7.87 22.40 6.01
N GLY A 281 -6.82 22.87 5.34
CA GLY A 281 -5.73 22.05 4.86
C GLY A 281 -5.79 21.77 3.37
N GLY A 282 -4.63 21.70 2.73
CA GLY A 282 -4.51 21.44 1.29
C GLY A 282 -5.11 20.09 0.87
N PHE A 283 -5.12 19.10 1.77
CA PHE A 283 -5.72 17.79 1.48
C PHE A 283 -7.25 17.80 1.35
N ALA A 284 -7.95 18.84 1.82
CA ALA A 284 -9.38 18.99 1.56
C ALA A 284 -9.71 19.15 0.08
N GLU A 285 -8.81 19.80 -0.67
CA GLU A 285 -8.92 20.04 -2.11
C GLU A 285 -8.15 19.00 -2.94
N LYS A 286 -6.95 18.64 -2.48
CA LYS A 286 -6.02 17.71 -3.14
C LYS A 286 -5.69 16.59 -2.18
N PRO A 287 -6.59 15.59 -2.02
CA PRO A 287 -6.38 14.53 -1.04
C PRO A 287 -5.15 13.70 -1.42
N ARG A 288 -4.41 13.27 -0.41
CA ARG A 288 -3.47 12.19 -0.59
C ARG A 288 -4.21 10.87 -0.49
N TYR A 289 -4.38 10.19 -1.62
CA TYR A 289 -5.23 9.00 -1.73
C TYR A 289 -4.46 7.74 -2.12
N GLN A 290 -3.17 7.86 -2.46
CA GLN A 290 -2.27 6.76 -2.82
C GLN A 290 -0.83 7.09 -2.43
N GLY A 291 0.05 6.07 -2.40
CA GLY A 291 1.47 6.24 -2.16
C GLY A 291 2.27 6.53 -3.42
N GLY A 292 3.54 6.90 -3.23
CA GLY A 292 4.49 7.19 -4.30
C GLY A 292 5.35 5.99 -4.70
N GLY A 293 5.95 6.05 -5.89
CA GLY A 293 6.82 5.01 -6.42
C GLY A 293 6.16 4.11 -7.46
N SER A 294 6.63 2.88 -7.58
CA SER A 294 6.19 1.93 -8.62
C SER A 294 4.72 1.51 -8.50
N SER A 295 4.11 1.65 -7.33
CA SER A 295 2.69 1.36 -7.09
C SER A 295 1.74 2.49 -7.50
N HIS A 296 2.27 3.63 -7.97
CA HIS A 296 1.45 4.79 -8.37
C HIS A 296 0.51 4.45 -9.52
N ILE A 297 -0.79 4.75 -9.33
CA ILE A 297 -1.85 4.53 -10.29
C ILE A 297 -2.19 5.84 -10.99
N ASN A 298 -2.31 5.81 -12.32
CA ASN A 298 -2.88 6.91 -13.10
C ASN A 298 -4.40 6.91 -12.93
N ALA A 299 -4.87 7.51 -11.83
CA ALA A 299 -6.26 7.45 -11.42
C ALA A 299 -7.22 8.02 -12.49
N SER A 300 -8.31 7.30 -12.73
CA SER A 300 -9.32 7.71 -13.72
C SER A 300 -10.13 8.93 -13.28
N ALA A 301 -10.32 9.09 -11.98
CA ALA A 301 -10.99 10.22 -11.33
C ALA A 301 -10.52 10.32 -9.88
N VAL A 302 -10.66 11.47 -9.26
CA VAL A 302 -10.41 11.65 -7.81
C VAL A 302 -11.52 12.52 -7.27
N THR A 303 -12.16 12.12 -6.20
CA THR A 303 -13.15 12.94 -5.47
C THR A 303 -12.51 13.50 -4.22
N SER A 304 -12.38 14.82 -4.13
CA SER A 304 -11.91 15.51 -2.94
C SER A 304 -13.04 15.70 -1.91
N ALA A 305 -12.68 16.04 -0.67
CA ALA A 305 -13.66 16.38 0.35
C ALA A 305 -14.49 17.61 -0.04
N LEU A 306 -13.87 18.59 -0.69
CA LEU A 306 -14.59 19.78 -1.22
C LEU A 306 -15.56 19.43 -2.35
N ASP A 307 -15.19 18.50 -3.24
CA ASP A 307 -16.09 18.05 -4.30
C ASP A 307 -17.32 17.32 -3.70
N ALA A 308 -17.10 16.45 -2.73
CA ALA A 308 -18.17 15.74 -2.04
C ALA A 308 -19.11 16.72 -1.30
N ALA A 309 -18.56 17.70 -0.59
CA ALA A 309 -19.35 18.73 0.08
C ALA A 309 -20.22 19.53 -0.89
N ARG A 310 -19.66 19.92 -2.06
CA ARG A 310 -20.43 20.63 -3.11
C ARG A 310 -21.58 19.77 -3.66
N VAL A 311 -21.33 18.49 -3.93
CA VAL A 311 -22.35 17.57 -4.45
C VAL A 311 -23.49 17.39 -3.44
N ASN A 312 -23.16 17.29 -2.15
CA ASN A 312 -24.12 17.08 -1.08
C ASN A 312 -24.77 18.38 -0.54
N GLY A 313 -24.39 19.54 -1.07
CA GLY A 313 -24.96 20.84 -0.68
C GLY A 313 -24.61 21.25 0.74
N THR A 314 -23.49 20.82 1.27
CA THR A 314 -23.01 21.19 2.61
C THR A 314 -22.42 22.60 2.60
N ASP A 315 -22.77 23.44 3.57
CA ASP A 315 -22.24 24.81 3.72
C ASP A 315 -20.81 24.77 4.26
N VAL A 316 -19.83 24.82 3.39
CA VAL A 316 -18.41 24.71 3.70
C VAL A 316 -17.66 25.99 3.35
N VAL A 317 -16.91 26.51 4.31
CA VAL A 317 -15.89 27.56 4.09
C VAL A 317 -14.52 26.89 4.02
N TYR A 318 -13.85 27.00 2.88
CA TYR A 318 -12.50 26.45 2.69
C TYR A 318 -11.42 27.48 3.02
N ALA A 319 -10.39 27.03 3.74
CA ALA A 319 -9.15 27.73 3.96
C ALA A 319 -7.95 26.78 3.81
N GLU A 320 -7.06 27.03 2.86
CA GLU A 320 -5.93 26.13 2.61
C GLU A 320 -5.06 25.92 3.87
N GLY A 321 -4.78 26.98 4.62
CA GLY A 321 -3.94 26.93 5.81
C GLY A 321 -2.50 26.50 5.51
N PHE A 322 -2.31 25.24 5.07
CA PHE A 322 -1.03 24.68 4.64
C PHE A 322 -1.19 23.92 3.31
N PRO A 323 -0.12 23.80 2.50
CA PRO A 323 -0.14 23.07 1.23
C PRO A 323 -0.18 21.55 1.45
N ALA A 324 -0.67 20.82 0.43
CA ALA A 324 -0.76 19.35 0.48
C ALA A 324 0.58 18.65 0.18
N ASP A 325 1.54 19.32 -0.43
CA ASP A 325 2.72 18.73 -1.05
C ASP A 325 4.03 18.97 -0.30
N ARG A 326 4.06 19.84 0.71
CA ARG A 326 5.28 20.22 1.43
C ARG A 326 5.03 20.80 2.82
N ASP A 327 6.10 20.88 3.62
CA ASP A 327 6.09 21.57 4.91
C ASP A 327 6.44 23.05 4.70
N GLU A 328 5.42 23.90 4.64
CA GLU A 328 5.55 25.33 4.48
C GLU A 328 4.56 26.10 5.37
N THR A 329 5.09 26.98 6.20
CA THR A 329 4.27 27.88 7.03
C THR A 329 4.06 29.22 6.33
N ASP A 330 2.79 29.55 6.10
CA ASP A 330 2.34 30.87 5.65
C ASP A 330 1.43 31.49 6.74
N GLU A 331 1.92 32.50 7.45
CA GLU A 331 1.20 33.12 8.56
C GLU A 331 -0.11 33.80 8.11
N ALA A 332 -0.20 34.28 6.87
CA ALA A 332 -1.44 34.87 6.34
C ALA A 332 -2.48 33.76 6.09
N LYS A 333 -2.09 32.61 5.53
CA LYS A 333 -2.96 31.46 5.36
C LYS A 333 -3.37 30.85 6.73
N PHE A 334 -2.46 30.81 7.69
CA PHE A 334 -2.77 30.41 9.06
C PHE A 334 -3.83 31.29 9.70
N ALA A 335 -3.67 32.64 9.62
CA ALA A 335 -4.63 33.59 10.14
C ALA A 335 -6.01 33.40 9.49
N ALA A 336 -6.06 33.23 8.17
CA ALA A 336 -7.31 33.02 7.44
C ALA A 336 -8.00 31.69 7.89
N ALA A 337 -7.24 30.62 8.08
CA ALA A 337 -7.76 29.33 8.56
C ALA A 337 -8.32 29.43 9.99
N VAL A 338 -7.62 30.10 10.88
CA VAL A 338 -8.07 30.34 12.26
C VAL A 338 -9.36 31.18 12.29
N GLU A 339 -9.48 32.22 11.46
CA GLU A 339 -10.70 33.03 11.37
C GLU A 339 -11.87 32.23 10.76
N ALA A 340 -11.61 31.40 9.73
CA ALA A 340 -12.63 30.53 9.18
C ALA A 340 -13.15 29.56 10.24
N ALA A 341 -12.25 28.93 11.02
CA ALA A 341 -12.61 28.05 12.12
C ALA A 341 -13.44 28.75 13.21
N ARG A 342 -13.04 29.98 13.59
CA ARG A 342 -13.75 30.78 14.60
C ARG A 342 -15.18 31.14 14.17
N ALA A 343 -15.39 31.34 12.87
CA ALA A 343 -16.67 31.76 12.30
C ALA A 343 -17.60 30.55 11.93
N ALA A 344 -17.14 29.34 12.14
CA ALA A 344 -17.87 28.10 11.84
C ALA A 344 -18.40 27.41 13.12
N ASP A 345 -19.37 26.51 12.95
CA ASP A 345 -19.89 25.68 14.04
C ASP A 345 -18.92 24.54 14.40
N ALA A 346 -18.13 24.11 13.42
CA ALA A 346 -17.03 23.15 13.59
C ALA A 346 -15.94 23.37 12.54
N ALA A 347 -14.73 22.91 12.84
CA ALA A 347 -13.60 22.92 11.89
C ALA A 347 -13.12 21.48 11.64
N ILE A 348 -12.91 21.14 10.37
CA ILE A 348 -12.31 19.88 9.95
C ILE A 348 -10.99 20.19 9.29
N ILE A 349 -9.92 19.62 9.86
CA ILE A 349 -8.57 19.78 9.34
C ILE A 349 -8.17 18.49 8.63
N PHE A 350 -7.93 18.58 7.33
CA PHE A 350 -7.44 17.47 6.52
C PHE A 350 -5.91 17.53 6.50
N ALA A 351 -5.30 16.67 7.31
CA ALA A 351 -3.87 16.57 7.53
C ALA A 351 -3.31 15.21 7.08
N GLY A 352 -2.00 15.08 7.04
CA GLY A 352 -1.36 13.80 6.66
C GLY A 352 0.04 13.99 6.11
N LEU A 353 0.58 12.95 5.49
CA LEU A 353 1.94 12.96 4.97
C LEU A 353 1.96 13.30 3.48
N PRO A 354 2.69 14.32 3.03
CA PRO A 354 3.00 14.53 1.61
C PRO A 354 3.84 13.38 1.03
N ASP A 355 3.85 13.21 -0.29
CA ASP A 355 4.69 12.21 -0.97
C ASP A 355 6.18 12.34 -0.63
N SER A 356 6.64 13.56 -0.34
CA SER A 356 8.03 13.81 0.08
C SER A 356 8.38 13.24 1.46
N PHE A 357 7.39 12.83 2.26
CA PHE A 357 7.58 12.25 3.59
C PHE A 357 7.56 10.74 3.60
N GLU A 358 6.81 10.10 2.71
CA GLU A 358 6.80 8.64 2.57
C GLU A 358 6.59 8.23 1.11
N SER A 359 7.43 7.36 0.61
CA SER A 359 7.38 6.82 -0.75
C SER A 359 8.27 5.59 -0.87
N GLU A 360 8.11 4.81 -1.90
CA GLU A 360 9.15 3.90 -2.35
C GLU A 360 10.45 4.68 -2.65
N GLY A 361 11.59 4.09 -2.28
CA GLY A 361 12.93 4.62 -2.55
C GLY A 361 13.62 5.28 -1.36
N TYR A 362 12.90 5.63 -0.31
CA TYR A 362 13.46 6.18 0.93
C TYR A 362 12.59 5.89 2.15
N ASP A 363 13.21 5.83 3.32
CA ASP A 363 12.54 5.71 4.60
C ASP A 363 12.30 7.08 5.23
N ARG A 364 11.28 7.16 6.08
CA ARG A 364 11.00 8.34 6.90
C ARG A 364 12.10 8.52 7.96
N SER A 365 12.39 9.76 8.31
CA SER A 365 13.35 10.10 9.36
C SER A 365 12.72 10.27 10.76
N HIS A 366 11.41 10.42 10.83
CA HIS A 366 10.62 10.59 12.06
C HIS A 366 9.15 10.27 11.80
N MET A 367 8.36 10.09 12.87
CA MET A 367 6.92 9.84 12.77
C MET A 367 6.06 11.11 12.75
N ARG A 368 6.63 12.29 12.88
CA ARG A 368 5.89 13.55 12.94
C ARG A 368 5.22 13.88 11.62
N LEU A 369 4.09 14.58 11.70
CA LEU A 369 3.52 15.31 10.57
C LEU A 369 4.45 16.46 10.15
N PRO A 370 4.24 17.09 8.97
CA PRO A 370 4.82 18.39 8.67
C PRO A 370 4.57 19.40 9.80
N GLU A 371 5.58 20.15 10.20
CA GLU A 371 5.48 21.10 11.34
C GLU A 371 4.37 22.14 11.15
N CYS A 372 4.17 22.59 9.92
CA CYS A 372 3.08 23.53 9.59
C CYS A 372 1.71 22.95 9.95
N GLN A 373 1.49 21.65 9.81
CA GLN A 373 0.21 21.00 10.13
C GLN A 373 0.00 20.95 11.66
N ASP A 374 0.98 20.46 12.42
CA ASP A 374 0.88 20.40 13.89
C ASP A 374 0.63 21.78 14.50
N ARG A 375 1.33 22.80 14.00
CA ARG A 375 1.17 24.19 14.46
C ARG A 375 -0.22 24.75 14.13
N LEU A 376 -0.76 24.48 12.95
CA LEU A 376 -2.07 24.97 12.58
C LEU A 376 -3.19 24.25 13.35
N ILE A 377 -3.08 22.92 13.51
CA ILE A 377 -4.03 22.14 14.32
C ILE A 377 -4.12 22.72 15.73
N ALA A 378 -2.99 22.99 16.38
CA ALA A 378 -2.97 23.57 17.72
C ALA A 378 -3.62 24.97 17.76
N ARG A 379 -3.38 25.82 16.76
CA ARG A 379 -3.98 27.18 16.69
C ARG A 379 -5.49 27.14 16.44
N VAL A 380 -5.96 26.21 15.60
CA VAL A 380 -7.40 26.04 15.33
C VAL A 380 -8.10 25.47 16.56
N ALA A 381 -7.57 24.44 17.20
CA ALA A 381 -8.12 23.84 18.41
C ALA A 381 -8.24 24.88 19.56
N ALA A 382 -7.34 25.84 19.64
CA ALA A 382 -7.41 26.90 20.66
C ALA A 382 -8.60 27.85 20.49
N VAL A 383 -9.21 27.93 19.30
CA VAL A 383 -10.31 28.89 19.00
C VAL A 383 -11.63 28.21 18.64
N GLN A 384 -11.58 26.92 18.26
CA GLN A 384 -12.74 26.16 17.85
C GLN A 384 -12.81 24.85 18.65
N PRO A 385 -13.74 24.74 19.65
CA PRO A 385 -13.86 23.55 20.48
C PRO A 385 -14.29 22.31 19.68
N ASN A 386 -15.06 22.47 18.60
CA ASN A 386 -15.50 21.37 17.74
C ASN A 386 -14.50 21.14 16.59
N THR A 387 -13.23 20.90 16.93
CA THR A 387 -12.20 20.59 15.93
C THR A 387 -12.12 19.08 15.69
N VAL A 388 -12.17 18.69 14.43
CA VAL A 388 -11.98 17.33 13.92
C VAL A 388 -10.74 17.30 13.05
N VAL A 389 -9.90 16.27 13.20
CA VAL A 389 -8.76 16.04 12.29
C VAL A 389 -9.02 14.77 11.49
N VAL A 390 -8.90 14.87 10.18
CA VAL A 390 -8.93 13.75 9.23
C VAL A 390 -7.52 13.53 8.73
N LEU A 391 -7.00 12.32 8.95
CA LEU A 391 -5.62 11.95 8.62
C LEU A 391 -5.54 11.18 7.30
N HIS A 392 -4.55 11.54 6.48
CA HIS A 392 -4.21 10.91 5.20
C HIS A 392 -2.72 10.55 5.19
N ASN A 393 -2.38 9.37 5.66
CA ASN A 393 -1.01 8.86 5.79
C ASN A 393 -0.95 7.37 5.50
N GLY A 394 0.17 6.88 5.00
CA GLY A 394 0.35 5.45 4.70
C GLY A 394 0.97 4.66 5.86
N SER A 395 1.45 5.35 6.89
CA SER A 395 2.12 4.77 8.07
C SER A 395 1.85 5.61 9.31
N PRO A 396 2.08 5.11 10.52
CA PRO A 396 1.77 5.79 11.77
C PRO A 396 2.37 7.19 11.87
N VAL A 397 1.63 8.11 12.48
CA VAL A 397 2.05 9.48 12.76
C VAL A 397 1.87 9.82 14.24
N GLU A 398 2.75 10.69 14.74
CA GLU A 398 2.59 11.29 16.07
C GLU A 398 1.46 12.32 16.03
N CYS A 399 0.61 12.31 17.06
CA CYS A 399 -0.51 13.24 17.18
C CYS A 399 -0.45 14.02 18.50
N PRO A 400 0.53 14.94 18.68
CA PRO A 400 0.73 15.64 19.96
C PRO A 400 -0.44 16.52 20.36
N TRP A 401 -1.30 16.87 19.43
CA TRP A 401 -2.49 17.70 19.59
C TRP A 401 -3.77 16.88 19.90
N ALA A 402 -3.71 15.53 19.93
CA ALA A 402 -4.90 14.67 20.02
C ALA A 402 -5.81 15.03 21.20
N GLU A 403 -5.25 15.33 22.35
CA GLU A 403 -6.04 15.74 23.53
C GLU A 403 -6.76 17.08 23.36
N SER A 404 -6.29 17.93 22.44
CA SER A 404 -6.82 19.27 22.20
C SER A 404 -7.93 19.31 21.17
N VAL A 405 -8.18 18.22 20.45
CA VAL A 405 -9.23 18.11 19.43
C VAL A 405 -10.35 17.19 19.87
N ASN A 406 -11.52 17.31 19.24
CA ASN A 406 -12.69 16.55 19.65
C ASN A 406 -12.86 15.22 18.93
N ALA A 407 -12.35 15.10 17.71
CA ALA A 407 -12.35 13.84 17.00
C ALA A 407 -11.12 13.70 16.08
N VAL A 408 -10.68 12.47 15.89
CA VAL A 408 -9.61 12.10 14.95
C VAL A 408 -10.10 10.90 14.14
N LEU A 409 -10.15 11.08 12.82
CA LEU A 409 -10.54 10.06 11.87
C LEU A 409 -9.31 9.74 10.98
N GLU A 410 -8.82 8.51 11.09
CA GLU A 410 -7.73 7.99 10.25
C GLU A 410 -8.32 7.37 9.00
N MET A 411 -7.96 7.90 7.83
CA MET A 411 -8.41 7.43 6.52
C MET A 411 -7.26 6.84 5.70
N TYR A 412 -6.09 6.74 6.25
CA TYR A 412 -4.94 6.22 5.52
C TYR A 412 -4.85 6.79 4.09
N LEU A 413 -4.55 5.95 3.11
CA LEU A 413 -4.56 6.28 1.68
C LEU A 413 -5.78 5.62 1.03
N GLY A 414 -6.92 6.29 1.14
CA GLY A 414 -8.27 5.76 0.89
C GLY A 414 -8.68 5.65 -0.58
N GLY A 415 -7.73 5.70 -1.53
CA GLY A 415 -8.06 5.56 -2.95
C GLY A 415 -8.78 6.78 -3.54
N GLN A 416 -9.12 6.69 -4.82
CA GLN A 416 -9.67 7.81 -5.58
C GLN A 416 -11.05 8.30 -5.12
N GLY A 417 -11.76 7.51 -4.30
CA GLY A 417 -13.07 7.84 -3.73
C GLY A 417 -13.03 8.45 -2.33
N VAL A 418 -11.84 8.73 -1.78
CA VAL A 418 -11.61 9.10 -0.38
C VAL A 418 -12.44 10.30 0.11
N GLY A 419 -12.65 11.32 -0.71
CA GLY A 419 -13.47 12.48 -0.33
C GLY A 419 -14.94 12.16 -0.16
N ALA A 420 -15.50 11.28 -1.00
CA ALA A 420 -16.88 10.81 -0.86
C ALA A 420 -17.06 9.94 0.39
N ALA A 421 -16.06 9.12 0.71
CA ALA A 421 -16.04 8.33 1.94
C ALA A 421 -15.94 9.23 3.17
N ALA A 422 -15.04 10.22 3.16
CA ALA A 422 -14.90 11.20 4.24
C ALA A 422 -16.21 11.94 4.52
N ASP A 423 -16.89 12.43 3.49
CA ASP A 423 -18.18 13.11 3.65
C ASP A 423 -19.23 12.20 4.31
N ALA A 424 -19.37 10.97 3.83
CA ALA A 424 -20.32 10.02 4.40
C ALA A 424 -20.05 9.72 5.88
N LEU A 425 -18.77 9.59 6.26
CA LEU A 425 -18.34 9.30 7.63
C LEU A 425 -18.52 10.51 8.57
N LEU A 426 -18.14 11.70 8.09
CA LEU A 426 -18.22 12.93 8.87
C LEU A 426 -19.64 13.32 9.20
N TYR A 427 -20.60 13.07 8.30
CA TYR A 427 -22.00 13.45 8.49
C TYR A 427 -22.92 12.28 8.90
N GLY A 428 -22.35 11.09 9.14
CA GLY A 428 -23.08 9.95 9.69
C GLY A 428 -23.94 9.18 8.68
N ASP A 429 -23.71 9.34 7.38
CA ASP A 429 -24.32 8.51 6.34
C ASP A 429 -23.68 7.11 6.32
N ALA A 430 -22.45 7.00 6.84
CA ALA A 430 -21.76 5.75 7.13
C ALA A 430 -21.14 5.79 8.54
N ASN A 431 -20.93 4.60 9.13
CA ASN A 431 -20.27 4.49 10.42
C ASN A 431 -18.83 3.99 10.24
N PRO A 432 -17.81 4.66 10.80
CA PRO A 432 -16.45 4.20 10.73
C PRO A 432 -16.31 2.88 11.50
N SER A 433 -15.96 1.80 10.79
CA SER A 433 -15.92 0.44 11.34
C SER A 433 -14.51 -0.14 11.41
N GLY A 434 -13.53 0.53 10.79
CA GLY A 434 -12.14 0.10 10.75
C GLY A 434 -11.48 -0.02 12.12
N ARG A 435 -10.41 -0.80 12.16
CA ARG A 435 -9.52 -0.98 13.33
C ARG A 435 -8.09 -0.83 12.85
N LEU A 436 -7.21 -0.31 13.71
CA LEU A 436 -5.79 -0.17 13.37
C LEU A 436 -5.17 -1.55 13.07
N PRO A 437 -4.61 -1.77 11.88
CA PRO A 437 -3.90 -3.00 11.54
C PRO A 437 -2.43 -2.97 12.00
N GLU A 438 -2.02 -1.89 12.64
CA GLU A 438 -0.69 -1.63 13.16
C GLU A 438 -0.74 -0.70 14.36
N THR A 439 0.27 -0.75 15.21
CA THR A 439 0.39 0.13 16.37
C THR A 439 0.72 1.56 15.95
N PHE A 440 -0.01 2.53 16.49
CA PHE A 440 0.34 3.96 16.43
C PHE A 440 1.01 4.34 17.76
N PRO A 441 2.34 4.36 17.86
CA PRO A 441 3.05 4.79 19.07
C PRO A 441 2.81 6.28 19.32
N TYR A 442 2.88 6.70 20.58
CA TYR A 442 2.83 8.13 20.91
C TYR A 442 4.05 8.90 20.39
N GLN A 443 5.19 8.24 20.37
CA GLN A 443 6.47 8.74 19.87
C GLN A 443 7.28 7.58 19.28
N LEU A 444 8.25 7.89 18.41
CA LEU A 444 9.05 6.88 17.74
C LEU A 444 9.80 5.95 18.71
N GLU A 445 10.25 6.48 19.83
CA GLU A 445 10.97 5.76 20.88
C GLU A 445 10.16 4.64 21.54
N ASP A 446 8.83 4.69 21.45
CA ASP A 446 7.95 3.64 21.95
C ASP A 446 7.91 2.42 21.02
N ASN A 447 8.42 2.54 19.78
CA ASN A 447 8.53 1.42 18.86
C ASN A 447 9.83 0.64 19.10
N PRO A 448 9.78 -0.69 19.27
CA PRO A 448 10.99 -1.47 19.60
C PRO A 448 12.06 -1.49 18.49
N SER A 449 11.72 -1.08 17.26
CA SER A 449 12.69 -1.02 16.16
C SER A 449 13.54 0.25 16.14
N HIS A 450 13.19 1.32 16.89
CA HIS A 450 13.80 2.64 16.72
C HIS A 450 15.31 2.66 16.93
N LEU A 451 15.84 1.83 17.86
CA LEU A 451 17.29 1.74 18.12
C LEU A 451 18.08 1.04 17.01
N ASN A 452 17.42 0.25 16.17
CA ASN A 452 18.07 -0.63 15.20
C ASN A 452 17.60 -0.38 13.75
N PHE A 453 16.74 0.60 13.52
CA PHE A 453 16.25 0.95 12.19
C PHE A 453 16.98 2.19 11.67
N PRO A 454 17.49 2.17 10.42
CA PRO A 454 17.41 1.10 9.42
C PRO A 454 18.50 0.03 9.53
N GLY A 455 19.29 0.02 10.59
CA GLY A 455 20.45 -0.85 10.79
C GLY A 455 21.72 -0.27 10.15
N ASP A 456 22.83 -0.96 10.39
CA ASP A 456 24.15 -0.51 9.90
C ASP A 456 24.43 -0.93 8.45
N GLY A 457 23.58 -1.70 7.84
CA GLY A 457 23.60 -2.13 6.43
C GLY A 457 24.16 -3.51 6.20
#